data_326c13c34ceb0f3e9932cac3e5dc11bc
#
_entry.id   326c13c34ceb0f3e9932cac3e5dc11bc
#
_cell.length_a   1.000
_cell.length_b   1.000
_cell.length_c   1.000
_cell.angle_alpha   90.00
_cell.angle_beta   90.00
_cell.angle_gamma   90.00
#
_symmetry.space_group_name_H-M   'P 1'
#
loop_
_entity.id
_entity.type
_entity.pdbx_description
1 polymer ?
#
loop_
_entity_poly.entity_id
_entity_poly.type
_entity_poly.pdbx_seq_one_letter_code
_entity_poly.pdbx_strand_id
1 'polypeptide(L)'
;MVDEVVLGNVMVDCDDERKLQRFYGELLGWEMCELFARPAVSSSSGIVFLFIEEKDYVPPVWPEDTGKQQKQMHFDFQVDNVAEMVKKAESL
;
A
#
# COMPACT_ATOMS: atom_id res chain seq x y z
N MET A 1 4.72 20.59 27.03
CA MET A 1 4.55 21.08 25.65
C MET A 1 4.05 19.94 24.77
N VAL A 2 3.04 20.22 23.96
CA VAL A 2 2.52 19.22 23.04
C VAL A 2 3.18 19.40 21.70
N ASP A 3 3.79 18.36 21.24
CA ASP A 3 4.39 18.36 19.92
C ASP A 3 3.36 17.98 18.87
N GLU A 4 3.70 18.21 17.64
CA GLU A 4 2.87 17.82 16.52
C GLU A 4 2.66 16.30 16.53
N VAL A 5 1.43 15.89 16.28
CA VAL A 5 1.12 14.47 16.12
C VAL A 5 1.67 13.99 14.78
N VAL A 6 2.36 12.87 14.80
CA VAL A 6 3.02 12.32 13.62
C VAL A 6 2.33 11.01 13.22
N LEU A 7 2.11 10.83 11.93
CA LEU A 7 1.58 9.57 11.42
C LEU A 7 2.63 8.47 11.61
N GLY A 8 2.26 7.41 12.35
CA GLY A 8 3.18 6.31 12.62
C GLY A 8 3.32 5.36 11.44
N ASN A 9 2.18 4.89 10.94
CA ASN A 9 2.14 3.99 9.79
C ASN A 9 0.75 3.99 9.19
N VAL A 10 0.63 3.38 8.01
CA VAL A 10 -0.66 3.17 7.35
C VAL A 10 -0.88 1.67 7.25
N MET A 11 -2.01 1.20 7.75
CA MET A 11 -2.38 -0.21 7.69
C MET A 11 -3.27 -0.44 6.49
N VAL A 12 -2.89 -1.39 5.64
CA VAL A 12 -3.57 -1.66 4.38
C VAL A 12 -4.16 -3.07 4.44
N ASP A 13 -5.47 -3.16 4.35
CA ASP A 13 -6.15 -4.45 4.29
C ASP A 13 -5.98 -5.08 2.92
N CYS A 14 -5.85 -6.40 2.88
CA CYS A 14 -5.62 -7.13 1.64
C CYS A 14 -6.02 -8.59 1.77
N ASP A 15 -5.96 -9.31 0.67
CA ASP A 15 -6.24 -10.75 0.64
C ASP A 15 -4.97 -11.59 0.83
N ASP A 16 -3.80 -11.04 0.51
CA ASP A 16 -2.52 -11.75 0.64
C ASP A 16 -1.43 -10.74 1.04
N GLU A 17 -1.11 -10.73 2.32
CA GLU A 17 -0.21 -9.72 2.88
C GLU A 17 1.23 -9.83 2.37
N ARG A 18 1.74 -11.03 2.12
CA ARG A 18 3.10 -11.22 1.62
C ARG A 18 3.21 -10.82 0.16
N LYS A 19 2.20 -11.13 -0.62
CA LYS A 19 2.16 -10.76 -2.04
C LYS A 19 2.12 -9.24 -2.19
N LEU A 20 1.31 -8.59 -1.37
CA LEU A 20 1.18 -7.12 -1.43
C LEU A 20 2.45 -6.42 -0.96
N GLN A 21 3.10 -6.94 0.09
CA GLN A 21 4.40 -6.44 0.53
C GLN A 21 5.41 -6.47 -0.61
N ARG A 22 5.49 -7.60 -1.29
CA ARG A 22 6.43 -7.79 -2.40
C ARG A 22 6.10 -6.84 -3.56
N PHE A 23 4.82 -6.71 -3.88
CA PHE A 23 4.38 -5.82 -4.94
C PHE A 23 4.83 -4.39 -4.67
N TYR A 24 4.51 -3.85 -3.50
CA TYR A 24 4.88 -2.48 -3.16
C TYR A 24 6.39 -2.32 -2.96
N GLY A 25 7.03 -3.28 -2.34
CA GLY A 25 8.48 -3.22 -2.16
C GLY A 25 9.22 -3.11 -3.48
N GLU A 26 8.83 -3.91 -4.45
CA GLU A 26 9.45 -3.90 -5.77
C GLU A 26 9.03 -2.68 -6.60
N LEU A 27 7.76 -2.31 -6.56
CA LEU A 27 7.25 -1.17 -7.31
C LEU A 27 7.87 0.15 -6.83
N LEU A 28 7.88 0.36 -5.52
CA LEU A 28 8.33 1.63 -4.93
C LEU A 28 9.82 1.66 -4.64
N GLY A 29 10.48 0.51 -4.65
CA GLY A 29 11.87 0.42 -4.25
C GLY A 29 12.08 0.68 -2.76
N TRP A 30 11.06 0.43 -1.95
CA TRP A 30 11.12 0.59 -0.51
C TRP A 30 11.62 -0.69 0.15
N GLU A 31 12.20 -0.52 1.32
CA GLU A 31 12.70 -1.67 2.08
C GLU A 31 11.55 -2.53 2.60
N MET A 32 11.64 -3.82 2.35
CA MET A 32 10.70 -4.78 2.92
C MET A 32 11.12 -5.11 4.34
N CYS A 33 10.16 -5.05 5.26
CA CYS A 33 10.43 -5.25 6.68
C CYS A 33 9.21 -5.84 7.37
N GLU A 34 9.27 -5.92 8.68
CA GLU A 34 8.14 -6.34 9.50
C GLU A 34 7.89 -5.31 10.57
N LEU A 35 6.62 -5.05 10.85
CA LEU A 35 6.18 -4.17 11.90
C LEU A 35 4.99 -4.83 12.58
N PHE A 36 5.03 -4.91 13.91
CA PHE A 36 3.99 -5.59 14.69
C PHE A 36 3.73 -7.02 14.20
N ALA A 37 4.79 -7.72 13.82
CA ALA A 37 4.75 -9.08 13.29
C ALA A 37 3.98 -9.22 11.97
N ARG A 38 3.82 -8.13 11.22
CA ARG A 38 3.16 -8.13 9.92
C ARG A 38 4.11 -7.64 8.82
N PRO A 39 3.91 -8.09 7.58
CA PRO A 39 4.71 -7.60 6.46
C PRO A 39 4.52 -6.11 6.25
N ALA A 40 5.59 -5.40 5.97
CA ALA A 40 5.58 -3.96 5.80
C ALA A 40 6.60 -3.54 4.75
N VAL A 41 6.46 -2.31 4.28
CA VAL A 41 7.49 -1.64 3.49
C VAL A 41 7.73 -0.26 4.07
N SER A 42 8.98 0.19 4.06
CA SER A 42 9.32 1.50 4.61
C SER A 42 10.15 2.31 3.63
N SER A 43 9.83 3.59 3.52
CA SER A 43 10.58 4.52 2.69
C SER A 43 11.74 5.12 3.48
N SER A 44 12.71 5.68 2.76
CA SER A 44 13.84 6.38 3.38
C SER A 44 13.39 7.64 4.13
N SER A 45 12.20 8.16 3.81
CA SER A 45 11.64 9.33 4.51
C SER A 45 10.81 8.96 5.74
N GLY A 46 10.69 7.69 6.06
CA GLY A 46 10.01 7.22 7.26
C GLY A 46 8.55 6.87 7.09
N ILE A 47 8.04 6.79 5.87
CA ILE A 47 6.68 6.34 5.64
C ILE A 47 6.66 4.81 5.66
N VAL A 48 5.72 4.23 6.39
CA VAL A 48 5.59 2.78 6.51
C VAL A 48 4.18 2.35 6.14
N PHE A 49 4.08 1.42 5.20
CA PHE A 49 2.84 0.71 4.92
C PHE A 49 2.92 -0.68 5.54
N LEU A 50 1.89 -1.05 6.28
CA LEU A 50 1.79 -2.33 6.96
C LEU A 50 0.61 -3.09 6.36
N PHE A 51 0.83 -4.32 5.94
CA PHE A 51 -0.19 -5.08 5.22
C PHE A 51 -0.83 -6.12 6.14
N ILE A 52 -2.15 -6.15 6.13
CA ILE A 52 -2.92 -7.04 6.99
C ILE A 52 -3.86 -7.87 6.14
N GLU A 53 -3.66 -9.18 6.18
CA GLU A 53 -4.52 -10.13 5.48
C GLU A 53 -5.83 -10.26 6.20
N GLU A 54 -6.91 -9.96 5.49
CA GLU A 54 -8.27 -10.06 6.01
C GLU A 54 -9.00 -11.19 5.33
N LYS A 55 -9.58 -12.08 6.14
CA LYS A 55 -10.27 -13.27 5.67
C LYS A 55 -11.40 -12.97 4.69
N ASP A 56 -12.15 -11.92 4.99
CA ASP A 56 -13.33 -11.54 4.20
C ASP A 56 -13.07 -10.30 3.33
N TYR A 57 -11.83 -10.12 2.92
CA TYR A 57 -11.46 -8.96 2.12
C TYR A 57 -12.17 -8.93 0.78
N VAL A 58 -12.77 -7.79 0.46
CA VAL A 58 -13.42 -7.53 -0.82
C VAL A 58 -12.70 -6.34 -1.47
N PRO A 59 -12.04 -6.53 -2.61
CA PRO A 59 -11.35 -5.42 -3.27
C PRO A 59 -12.34 -4.38 -3.79
N PRO A 60 -11.97 -3.09 -3.75
CA PRO A 60 -12.81 -2.05 -4.31
C PRO A 60 -12.85 -2.15 -5.83
N VAL A 61 -13.98 -1.72 -6.40
CA VAL A 61 -14.17 -1.68 -7.85
C VAL A 61 -13.87 -0.26 -8.34
N TRP A 62 -12.99 -0.13 -9.31
CA TRP A 62 -12.61 1.13 -9.91
C TRP A 62 -12.64 1.02 -11.44
N PRO A 63 -13.38 1.85 -12.20
CA PRO A 63 -14.28 2.91 -11.71
C PRO A 63 -15.43 2.37 -10.88
N GLU A 64 -16.02 3.23 -10.08
CA GLU A 64 -17.10 2.85 -9.18
C GLU A 64 -18.30 2.29 -9.94
N ASP A 65 -18.90 1.26 -9.37
CA ASP A 65 -20.07 0.60 -9.91
C ASP A 65 -21.08 0.41 -8.79
N THR A 66 -22.34 0.74 -9.05
CA THR A 66 -23.40 0.67 -8.04
C THR A 66 -23.54 -0.75 -7.48
N GLY A 67 -23.60 -0.84 -6.17
CA GLY A 67 -23.72 -2.11 -5.48
C GLY A 67 -22.43 -2.90 -5.30
N LYS A 68 -21.31 -2.38 -5.83
CA LYS A 68 -20.01 -2.99 -5.65
C LYS A 68 -19.24 -2.31 -4.52
N GLN A 69 -18.17 -2.96 -4.06
CA GLN A 69 -17.33 -2.41 -3.02
C GLN A 69 -16.67 -1.12 -3.51
N GLN A 70 -16.91 -0.03 -2.79
CA GLN A 70 -16.34 1.27 -3.11
C GLN A 70 -14.93 1.41 -2.54
N LYS A 71 -14.09 2.18 -3.22
CA LYS A 71 -12.81 2.57 -2.66
C LYS A 71 -13.05 3.53 -1.51
N GLN A 72 -12.27 3.38 -0.45
CA GLN A 72 -12.34 4.27 0.71
C GLN A 72 -11.16 5.23 0.75
N MET A 73 -10.02 4.78 0.27
CA MET A 73 -8.78 5.54 0.27
C MET A 73 -7.90 5.00 -0.85
N HIS A 74 -7.05 5.85 -1.40
CA HIS A 74 -6.07 5.43 -2.38
C HIS A 74 -4.76 6.19 -2.17
N PHE A 75 -3.70 5.68 -2.78
CA PHE A 75 -2.39 6.32 -2.72
C PHE A 75 -2.09 7.01 -4.04
N ASP A 76 -1.53 8.20 -3.96
CA ASP A 76 -0.99 8.90 -5.11
C ASP A 76 0.53 8.95 -4.96
N PHE A 77 1.25 8.46 -5.94
CA PHE A 77 2.70 8.47 -5.92
C PHE A 77 3.23 9.44 -6.97
N GLN A 78 4.21 10.21 -6.58
CA GLN A 78 4.89 11.11 -7.50
C GLN A 78 6.02 10.34 -8.18
N VAL A 79 6.02 10.31 -9.50
CA VAL A 79 6.99 9.55 -10.29
C VAL A 79 7.50 10.42 -11.45
N ASP A 80 8.67 10.08 -11.96
CA ASP A 80 9.27 10.82 -13.08
C ASP A 80 8.63 10.48 -14.42
N ASN A 81 8.20 9.23 -14.60
CA ASN A 81 7.59 8.76 -15.85
C ASN A 81 6.44 7.83 -15.54
N VAL A 82 5.22 8.33 -15.75
CA VAL A 82 4.00 7.59 -15.43
C VAL A 82 3.89 6.33 -16.29
N ALA A 83 4.16 6.42 -17.58
CA ALA A 83 4.04 5.27 -18.48
C ALA A 83 4.97 4.11 -18.08
N GLU A 84 6.19 4.43 -17.68
CA GLU A 84 7.15 3.42 -17.23
C GLU A 84 6.72 2.78 -15.92
N MET A 85 6.18 3.57 -14.98
CA MET A 85 5.71 3.05 -13.71
C MET A 85 4.49 2.16 -13.87
N VAL A 86 3.57 2.51 -14.76
CA VAL A 86 2.41 1.67 -15.07
C VAL A 86 2.87 0.34 -15.63
N LYS A 87 3.83 0.36 -16.55
CA LYS A 87 4.39 -0.84 -17.14
C LYS A 87 5.06 -1.73 -16.09
N LYS A 88 5.82 -1.13 -15.18
CA LYS A 88 6.44 -1.84 -14.08
C LYS A 88 5.40 -2.50 -13.18
N ALA A 89 4.36 -1.76 -12.80
CA ALA A 89 3.28 -2.27 -11.96
C ALA A 89 2.57 -3.45 -12.62
N GLU A 90 2.30 -3.35 -13.92
CA GLU A 90 1.63 -4.41 -14.66
C GLU A 90 2.49 -5.68 -14.75
N SER A 91 3.80 -5.55 -14.70
CA SER A 91 4.72 -6.68 -14.77
C SER A 91 4.89 -7.42 -13.44
N LEU A 92 4.42 -6.86 -12.35
CA LEU A 92 4.57 -7.44 -11.00
C LEU A 92 3.33 -8.29 -10.53
#